data_d8e952fc2b3e9e553b58f58dd1235f8f
#
_entry.id   d8e952fc2b3e9e553b58f58dd1235f8f
#
_cell.length_a   1.000
_cell.length_b   1.000
_cell.length_c   1.000
_cell.angle_alpha   90.00
_cell.angle_beta   90.00
_cell.angle_gamma   90.00
#
_symmetry.space_group_name_H-M   'P 1'
#
loop_
_entity.id
_entity.type
_entity.pdbx_description
1 polymer ?
#
loop_
_entity_poly.entity_id
_entity_poly.type
_entity_poly.pdbx_seq_one_letter_code
_entity_poly.pdbx_strand_id
1 'polypeptide(L)'
;MIGKQRILIVDDDENIAELISLYLTKECLDTKIVFNGEDALSTFETYEPNLILLDLMLPGIDGYQVCREIRAKSGVPIIMLSAKGEIFDKVLGLELGADDYILKPFDSKEMIARVRAVLRRYHPIKNEPSQAEKPKCVEYEGLTINLTNYSVLCDGNTVEMPPKELELLYCLASSPNQVFTREQLLDRIWGYEYLG
;
A
#
# COMPACT_ATOMS: atom_id res chain seq x y z
N MET A 1 -8.98 20.33 9.15
CA MET A 1 -8.18 19.15 9.57
C MET A 1 -8.58 18.01 8.66
N ILE A 2 -7.66 17.53 7.81
CA ILE A 2 -7.92 16.34 6.99
C ILE A 2 -7.96 15.18 7.97
N GLY A 3 -9.12 14.51 8.09
CA GLY A 3 -9.26 13.35 8.98
C GLY A 3 -8.33 12.22 8.55
N LYS A 4 -7.76 11.48 9.50
CA LYS A 4 -6.98 10.28 9.18
C LYS A 4 -7.85 9.29 8.41
N GLN A 5 -7.26 8.61 7.41
CA GLN A 5 -7.97 7.53 6.71
C GLN A 5 -8.21 6.36 7.65
N ARG A 6 -9.45 5.87 7.66
CA ARG A 6 -9.94 4.83 8.57
C ARG A 6 -9.89 3.47 7.89
N ILE A 7 -9.25 2.51 8.51
CA ILE A 7 -9.09 1.14 8.03
C ILE A 7 -9.82 0.19 8.98
N LEU A 8 -10.76 -0.59 8.47
CA LEU A 8 -11.39 -1.68 9.20
C LEU A 8 -10.58 -2.96 8.96
N ILE A 9 -10.14 -3.60 10.03
CA ILE A 9 -9.40 -4.86 10.01
C ILE A 9 -10.35 -5.93 10.53
N VAL A 10 -10.57 -6.96 9.72
CA VAL A 10 -11.45 -8.09 10.02
C VAL A 10 -10.63 -9.36 9.93
N ASP A 11 -10.27 -9.94 11.07
CA ASP A 11 -9.43 -11.14 11.17
C ASP A 11 -9.72 -11.83 12.50
N ASP A 12 -9.97 -13.13 12.52
CA ASP A 12 -10.27 -13.89 13.74
C ASP A 12 -9.03 -14.17 14.58
N ASP A 13 -7.83 -14.06 14.02
CA ASP A 13 -6.55 -14.14 14.75
C ASP A 13 -6.21 -12.74 15.33
N GLU A 14 -6.39 -12.59 16.65
CA GLU A 14 -6.10 -11.36 17.39
C GLU A 14 -4.65 -10.88 17.17
N ASN A 15 -3.67 -11.80 17.14
CA ASN A 15 -2.26 -11.43 16.99
C ASN A 15 -1.98 -10.86 15.59
N ILE A 16 -2.58 -11.45 14.55
CA ILE A 16 -2.46 -10.94 13.17
C ILE A 16 -3.14 -9.58 13.06
N ALA A 17 -4.36 -9.44 13.56
CA ALA A 17 -5.12 -8.20 13.53
C ALA A 17 -4.39 -7.06 14.24
N GLU A 18 -3.85 -7.31 15.46
CA GLU A 18 -3.07 -6.32 16.21
C GLU A 18 -1.77 -5.95 15.51
N LEU A 19 -1.07 -6.92 14.90
CA LEU A 19 0.15 -6.67 14.15
C LEU A 19 -0.13 -5.78 12.93
N ILE A 20 -1.19 -6.06 12.17
CA ILE A 20 -1.64 -5.23 11.04
C ILE A 20 -1.95 -3.80 11.54
N SER A 21 -2.73 -3.67 12.62
CA SER A 21 -3.09 -2.39 13.22
C SER A 21 -1.86 -1.59 13.62
N LEU A 22 -0.88 -2.22 14.26
CA LEU A 22 0.37 -1.59 14.66
C LEU A 22 1.13 -1.00 13.45
N TYR A 23 1.23 -1.75 12.36
CA TYR A 23 1.91 -1.28 11.14
C TYR A 23 1.16 -0.11 10.50
N LEU A 24 -0.16 -0.21 10.37
CA LEU A 24 -0.97 0.84 9.74
C LEU A 24 -1.03 2.13 10.59
N THR A 25 -1.05 2.01 11.92
CA THR A 25 -1.01 3.15 12.82
C THR A 25 0.32 3.91 12.72
N LYS A 26 1.46 3.22 12.53
CA LYS A 26 2.76 3.86 12.24
C LYS A 26 2.74 4.64 10.92
N GLU A 27 1.88 4.28 9.99
CA GLU A 27 1.65 4.98 8.72
C GLU A 27 0.62 6.11 8.83
N CYS A 28 0.27 6.54 10.05
CA CYS A 28 -0.71 7.58 10.36
C CYS A 28 -2.15 7.25 9.91
N LEU A 29 -2.48 5.97 9.73
CA LEU A 29 -3.83 5.50 9.46
C LEU A 29 -4.56 5.24 10.78
N ASP A 30 -5.87 5.45 10.81
CA ASP A 30 -6.73 5.10 11.93
C ASP A 30 -7.28 3.68 11.71
N THR A 31 -7.23 2.84 12.73
CA THR A 31 -7.59 1.42 12.57
C THR A 31 -8.65 1.00 13.58
N LYS A 32 -9.57 0.15 13.15
CA LYS A 32 -10.51 -0.55 14.01
C LYS A 32 -10.47 -2.04 13.69
N ILE A 33 -10.39 -2.88 14.72
CA ILE A 33 -10.32 -4.34 14.61
C ILE A 33 -11.66 -4.93 14.99
N VAL A 34 -12.08 -5.95 14.27
CA VAL A 34 -13.20 -6.86 14.58
C VAL A 34 -12.80 -8.29 14.21
N PHE A 35 -13.40 -9.29 14.86
CA PHE A 35 -12.94 -10.67 14.83
C PHE A 35 -13.90 -11.66 14.17
N ASN A 36 -15.02 -11.17 13.64
CA ASN A 36 -16.03 -12.00 12.95
C ASN A 36 -16.80 -11.17 11.90
N GLY A 37 -17.55 -11.88 11.06
CA GLY A 37 -18.25 -11.25 9.94
C GLY A 37 -19.46 -10.39 10.37
N GLU A 38 -20.16 -10.77 11.42
CA GLU A 38 -21.32 -10.02 11.94
C GLU A 38 -20.89 -8.66 12.48
N ASP A 39 -19.82 -8.63 13.28
CA ASP A 39 -19.24 -7.40 13.80
C ASP A 39 -18.64 -6.54 12.68
N ALA A 40 -18.10 -7.16 11.62
CA ALA A 40 -17.62 -6.44 10.46
C ALA A 40 -18.71 -5.65 9.77
N LEU A 41 -19.87 -6.25 9.53
CA LEU A 41 -21.01 -5.60 8.89
C LEU A 41 -21.58 -4.47 9.75
N SER A 42 -21.75 -4.68 11.05
CA SER A 42 -22.26 -3.67 11.98
C SER A 42 -21.27 -2.50 12.15
N THR A 43 -19.97 -2.82 12.25
CA THR A 43 -18.91 -1.81 12.38
C THR A 43 -18.71 -1.03 11.10
N PHE A 44 -18.84 -1.67 9.93
CA PHE A 44 -18.79 -0.99 8.64
C PHE A 44 -19.76 0.20 8.57
N GLU A 45 -21.00 0.01 9.01
CA GLU A 45 -22.04 1.05 8.95
C GLU A 45 -21.76 2.24 9.90
N THR A 46 -21.14 1.99 11.06
CA THR A 46 -20.90 3.02 12.08
C THR A 46 -19.52 3.68 11.98
N TYR A 47 -18.51 2.92 11.58
CA TYR A 47 -17.14 3.39 11.48
C TYR A 47 -16.83 4.09 10.14
N GLU A 48 -17.61 3.77 9.08
CA GLU A 48 -17.43 4.29 7.72
C GLU A 48 -15.98 4.24 7.26
N PRO A 49 -15.38 3.05 7.10
CA PRO A 49 -13.97 2.91 6.75
C PRO A 49 -13.68 3.40 5.33
N ASN A 50 -12.45 3.84 5.11
CA ASN A 50 -11.94 4.19 3.77
C ASN A 50 -11.37 2.97 3.03
N LEU A 51 -11.05 1.89 3.76
CA LEU A 51 -10.59 0.61 3.23
C LEU A 51 -10.85 -0.48 4.27
N ILE A 52 -11.12 -1.69 3.79
CA ILE A 52 -11.30 -2.88 4.63
C ILE A 52 -10.22 -3.91 4.29
N LEU A 53 -9.53 -4.40 5.32
CA LEU A 53 -8.72 -5.62 5.25
C LEU A 53 -9.58 -6.77 5.79
N LEU A 54 -9.84 -7.78 4.99
CA LEU A 54 -10.85 -8.80 5.27
C LEU A 54 -10.27 -10.21 5.14
N ASP A 55 -10.20 -10.93 6.25
CA ASP A 55 -9.89 -12.35 6.18
C ASP A 55 -11.04 -13.14 5.54
N LEU A 56 -10.69 -14.15 4.77
CA LEU A 56 -11.65 -15.06 4.17
C LEU A 56 -12.17 -16.11 5.14
N MET A 57 -11.33 -16.51 6.10
CA MET A 57 -11.60 -17.64 7.00
C MET A 57 -12.15 -17.17 8.35
N LEU A 58 -13.27 -16.44 8.32
CA LEU A 58 -13.92 -15.95 9.54
C LEU A 58 -14.88 -17.00 10.12
N PRO A 59 -15.07 -17.02 11.45
CA PRO A 59 -16.11 -17.79 12.09
C PRO A 59 -17.50 -17.18 11.80
N GLY A 60 -18.52 -18.02 11.65
CA GLY A 60 -19.89 -17.61 11.35
C GLY A 60 -20.07 -17.22 9.89
N ILE A 61 -20.19 -15.95 9.61
CA ILE A 61 -20.26 -15.40 8.24
C ILE A 61 -18.85 -15.30 7.67
N ASP A 62 -18.56 -16.02 6.59
CA ASP A 62 -17.25 -16.01 5.94
C ASP A 62 -16.94 -14.67 5.24
N GLY A 63 -15.64 -14.44 4.94
CA GLY A 63 -15.21 -13.20 4.32
C GLY A 63 -15.79 -12.96 2.93
N TYR A 64 -16.12 -14.00 2.17
CA TYR A 64 -16.77 -13.87 0.87
C TYR A 64 -18.19 -13.31 1.00
N GLN A 65 -18.95 -13.79 1.99
CA GLN A 65 -20.29 -13.27 2.25
C GLN A 65 -20.24 -11.84 2.76
N VAL A 66 -19.32 -11.52 3.70
CA VAL A 66 -19.09 -10.15 4.17
C VAL A 66 -18.79 -9.20 3.00
N CYS A 67 -17.87 -9.60 2.10
CA CYS A 67 -17.56 -8.82 0.91
C CYS A 67 -18.79 -8.56 0.04
N ARG A 68 -19.57 -9.58 -0.23
CA ARG A 68 -20.80 -9.48 -1.05
C ARG A 68 -21.83 -8.54 -0.43
N GLU A 69 -22.05 -8.62 0.88
CA GLU A 69 -23.00 -7.77 1.58
C GLU A 69 -22.56 -6.30 1.60
N ILE A 70 -21.26 -6.04 1.79
CA ILE A 70 -20.71 -4.69 1.72
C ILE A 70 -20.80 -4.15 0.29
N ARG A 71 -20.47 -4.95 -0.72
CA ARG A 71 -20.56 -4.55 -2.14
C ARG A 71 -21.97 -4.21 -2.58
N ALA A 72 -22.98 -4.85 -2.03
CA ALA A 72 -24.38 -4.51 -2.31
C ALA A 72 -24.76 -3.09 -1.83
N LYS A 73 -24.01 -2.53 -0.87
CA LYS A 73 -24.32 -1.24 -0.23
C LYS A 73 -23.28 -0.16 -0.56
N SER A 74 -22.02 -0.53 -0.89
CA SER A 74 -20.92 0.42 -0.97
C SER A 74 -19.82 -0.01 -1.92
N GLY A 75 -19.15 1.00 -2.52
CA GLY A 75 -17.92 0.83 -3.29
C GLY A 75 -16.64 0.98 -2.44
N VAL A 76 -16.71 0.89 -1.10
CA VAL A 76 -15.50 0.98 -0.26
C VAL A 76 -14.46 -0.07 -0.67
N PRO A 77 -13.17 0.27 -0.83
CA PRO A 77 -12.18 -0.71 -1.24
C PRO A 77 -11.98 -1.82 -0.20
N ILE A 78 -11.89 -3.06 -0.69
CA ILE A 78 -11.68 -4.27 0.11
C ILE A 78 -10.42 -4.99 -0.39
N ILE A 79 -9.48 -5.24 0.51
CA ILE A 79 -8.34 -6.12 0.28
C ILE A 79 -8.59 -7.40 1.06
N MET A 80 -8.62 -8.53 0.35
CA MET A 80 -8.79 -9.83 0.99
C MET A 80 -7.47 -10.37 1.53
N LEU A 81 -7.50 -10.93 2.74
CA LEU A 81 -6.40 -11.67 3.35
C LEU A 81 -6.72 -13.16 3.31
N SER A 82 -5.79 -14.01 2.93
CA SER A 82 -6.02 -15.46 2.89
C SER A 82 -4.78 -16.27 3.19
N ALA A 83 -4.95 -17.36 3.93
CA ALA A 83 -3.93 -18.38 4.13
C ALA A 83 -3.85 -19.36 2.95
N LYS A 84 -4.84 -19.38 2.04
CA LYS A 84 -4.90 -20.31 0.91
C LYS A 84 -4.33 -19.65 -0.35
N GLY A 85 -3.24 -20.25 -0.86
CA GLY A 85 -2.59 -19.81 -2.10
C GLY A 85 -3.21 -20.39 -3.38
N GLU A 86 -4.41 -20.95 -3.34
CA GLU A 86 -5.05 -21.49 -4.53
C GLU A 86 -5.50 -20.37 -5.47
N ILE A 87 -5.17 -20.52 -6.74
CA ILE A 87 -5.55 -19.56 -7.80
C ILE A 87 -7.06 -19.34 -7.81
N PHE A 88 -7.82 -20.35 -7.47
CA PHE A 88 -9.29 -20.32 -7.42
C PHE A 88 -9.81 -19.32 -6.37
N ASP A 89 -9.25 -19.30 -5.16
CA ASP A 89 -9.66 -18.38 -4.10
C ASP A 89 -9.38 -16.91 -4.49
N LYS A 90 -8.26 -16.68 -5.15
CA LYS A 90 -7.89 -15.35 -5.65
C LYS A 90 -8.82 -14.86 -6.76
N VAL A 91 -9.15 -15.73 -7.72
CA VAL A 91 -10.05 -15.40 -8.82
C VAL A 91 -11.46 -15.14 -8.27
N LEU A 92 -11.97 -16.01 -7.40
CA LEU A 92 -13.28 -15.85 -6.77
C LEU A 92 -13.37 -14.55 -5.97
N GLY A 93 -12.34 -14.21 -5.17
CA GLY A 93 -12.31 -12.97 -4.41
C GLY A 93 -12.40 -11.73 -5.29
N LEU A 94 -11.68 -11.70 -6.40
CA LEU A 94 -11.71 -10.60 -7.36
C LEU A 94 -13.04 -10.53 -8.12
N GLU A 95 -13.64 -11.66 -8.49
CA GLU A 95 -14.97 -11.73 -9.13
C GLU A 95 -16.08 -11.22 -8.19
N LEU A 96 -15.93 -11.42 -6.88
CA LEU A 96 -16.86 -10.89 -5.86
C LEU A 96 -16.65 -9.40 -5.56
N GLY A 97 -15.69 -8.77 -6.23
CA GLY A 97 -15.46 -7.33 -6.18
C GLY A 97 -14.40 -6.88 -5.17
N ALA A 98 -13.49 -7.76 -4.75
CA ALA A 98 -12.29 -7.33 -4.02
C ALA A 98 -11.36 -6.52 -4.93
N ASP A 99 -10.68 -5.53 -4.35
CA ASP A 99 -9.79 -4.60 -5.09
C ASP A 99 -8.35 -5.09 -5.14
N ASP A 100 -7.95 -5.93 -4.18
CA ASP A 100 -6.66 -6.61 -4.13
C ASP A 100 -6.75 -7.83 -3.20
N TYR A 101 -5.66 -8.62 -3.20
CA TYR A 101 -5.56 -9.87 -2.47
C TYR A 101 -4.14 -10.03 -1.90
N ILE A 102 -4.05 -10.41 -0.63
CA ILE A 102 -2.79 -10.62 0.09
C ILE A 102 -2.76 -12.03 0.67
N LEU A 103 -1.69 -12.78 0.40
CA LEU A 103 -1.48 -14.10 0.96
C LEU A 103 -0.84 -14.01 2.35
N LYS A 104 -1.35 -14.78 3.30
CA LYS A 104 -0.73 -15.03 4.61
C LYS A 104 0.25 -16.22 4.50
N PRO A 105 1.47 -16.13 5.07
CA PRO A 105 2.06 -15.00 5.75
C PRO A 105 2.53 -13.92 4.77
N PHE A 106 2.33 -12.65 5.11
CA PHE A 106 2.70 -11.51 4.28
C PHE A 106 3.84 -10.69 4.89
N ASP A 107 4.59 -10.03 4.03
CA ASP A 107 5.55 -9.01 4.43
C ASP A 107 4.81 -7.70 4.76
N SER A 108 5.20 -7.05 5.87
CA SER A 108 4.56 -5.81 6.31
C SER A 108 4.69 -4.66 5.30
N LYS A 109 5.83 -4.57 4.60
CA LYS A 109 6.07 -3.54 3.58
C LYS A 109 5.19 -3.78 2.35
N GLU A 110 5.01 -5.05 1.96
CA GLU A 110 4.10 -5.42 0.87
C GLU A 110 2.67 -5.03 1.21
N MET A 111 2.19 -5.40 2.40
CA MET A 111 0.84 -5.07 2.86
C MET A 111 0.60 -3.56 2.86
N ILE A 112 1.51 -2.77 3.45
CA ILE A 112 1.42 -1.30 3.46
C ILE A 112 1.40 -0.72 2.04
N ALA A 113 2.26 -1.22 1.15
CA ALA A 113 2.32 -0.74 -0.24
C ALA A 113 1.00 -0.98 -0.98
N ARG A 114 0.36 -2.16 -0.79
CA ARG A 114 -0.94 -2.49 -1.37
C ARG A 114 -2.06 -1.63 -0.81
N VAL A 115 -2.12 -1.46 0.52
CA VAL A 115 -3.10 -0.57 1.19
C VAL A 115 -3.01 0.84 0.62
N ARG A 116 -1.80 1.41 0.54
CA ARG A 116 -1.57 2.74 -0.04
C ARG A 116 -1.96 2.83 -1.51
N ALA A 117 -1.66 1.80 -2.31
CA ALA A 117 -2.00 1.77 -3.72
C ALA A 117 -3.52 1.76 -3.94
N VAL A 118 -4.25 0.98 -3.15
CA VAL A 118 -5.72 0.91 -3.21
C VAL A 118 -6.34 2.22 -2.73
N LEU A 119 -5.94 2.75 -1.56
CA LEU A 119 -6.43 4.03 -1.04
C LEU A 119 -6.25 5.18 -2.04
N ARG A 120 -5.12 5.24 -2.74
CA ARG A 120 -4.84 6.26 -3.76
C ARG A 120 -5.81 6.20 -4.94
N ARG A 121 -6.28 5.01 -5.33
CA ARG A 121 -7.24 4.84 -6.44
C ARG A 121 -8.63 5.34 -6.06
N TYR A 122 -9.06 5.09 -4.83
CA TYR A 122 -10.43 5.39 -4.36
C TYR A 122 -10.57 6.77 -3.73
N HIS A 123 -9.52 7.25 -3.12
CA HIS A 123 -9.44 8.59 -2.57
C HIS A 123 -8.29 9.34 -3.24
N PRO A 124 -8.44 9.73 -4.52
CA PRO A 124 -7.49 10.65 -5.10
C PRO A 124 -7.53 11.87 -4.20
N ILE A 125 -6.45 12.07 -3.44
CA ILE A 125 -6.27 13.29 -2.67
C ILE A 125 -6.45 14.40 -3.70
N LYS A 126 -7.55 15.16 -3.62
CA LYS A 126 -7.61 16.46 -4.28
C LYS A 126 -6.50 17.26 -3.63
N ASN A 127 -5.35 17.23 -4.25
CA ASN A 127 -4.22 18.02 -3.84
C ASN A 127 -4.62 19.49 -3.93
N GLU A 128 -5.11 20.04 -2.81
CA GLU A 128 -4.62 21.36 -2.49
C GLU A 128 -3.11 21.18 -2.26
N PRO A 129 -2.27 22.10 -2.75
CA PRO A 129 -0.81 21.91 -2.74
C PRO A 129 -0.26 22.10 -1.33
N SER A 130 -0.55 21.17 -0.42
CA SER A 130 0.14 21.03 0.86
C SER A 130 1.11 19.90 0.72
N GLN A 131 2.37 20.23 0.37
CA GLN A 131 3.56 19.36 0.40
C GLN A 131 3.28 17.94 -0.11
N ALA A 132 2.72 17.81 -1.32
CA ALA A 132 2.97 16.63 -2.13
C ALA A 132 4.50 16.45 -2.09
N GLU A 133 4.98 15.26 -1.69
CA GLU A 133 6.29 14.88 -2.18
C GLU A 133 6.28 15.26 -3.66
N LYS A 134 7.07 16.29 -4.01
CA LYS A 134 7.25 16.70 -5.41
C LYS A 134 7.44 15.41 -6.18
N PRO A 135 6.78 15.20 -7.34
CA PRO A 135 7.01 14.00 -8.11
C PRO A 135 8.51 13.80 -8.08
N LYS A 136 8.97 12.60 -7.61
CA LYS A 136 10.41 12.32 -7.47
C LYS A 136 11.00 12.27 -8.87
N CYS A 137 10.97 13.43 -9.51
CA CYS A 137 11.38 13.71 -10.88
C CYS A 137 12.40 14.84 -10.82
N VAL A 138 13.52 14.62 -11.46
CA VAL A 138 14.57 15.62 -11.65
C VAL A 138 14.73 15.82 -13.14
N GLU A 139 14.65 17.08 -13.57
CA GLU A 139 14.76 17.48 -14.97
C GLU A 139 15.96 18.40 -15.15
N TYR A 140 16.82 18.02 -16.08
CA TYR A 140 17.90 18.81 -16.60
C TYR A 140 17.76 18.93 -18.13
N GLU A 141 18.50 19.83 -18.75
CA GLU A 141 18.54 19.92 -20.19
C GLU A 141 19.00 18.58 -20.81
N GLY A 142 18.10 17.91 -21.53
CA GLY A 142 18.34 16.61 -22.14
C GLY A 142 18.21 15.41 -21.21
N LEU A 143 17.96 15.56 -19.89
CA LEU A 143 17.86 14.44 -18.96
C LEU A 143 16.66 14.58 -18.03
N THR A 144 15.75 13.59 -18.06
CA THR A 144 14.63 13.49 -17.12
C THR A 144 14.74 12.17 -16.36
N ILE A 145 14.78 12.25 -15.03
CA ILE A 145 14.85 11.08 -14.14
C ILE A 145 13.57 11.08 -13.30
N ASN A 146 12.77 10.04 -13.42
CA ASN A 146 11.51 9.92 -12.67
C ASN A 146 11.54 8.65 -11.82
N LEU A 147 11.71 8.83 -10.50
CA LEU A 147 11.73 7.74 -9.52
C LEU A 147 10.33 7.17 -9.24
N THR A 148 9.26 7.92 -9.55
CA THR A 148 7.88 7.47 -9.30
C THR A 148 7.47 6.34 -10.25
N ASN A 149 7.87 6.42 -11.52
CA ASN A 149 7.58 5.40 -12.53
C ASN A 149 8.83 4.62 -12.98
N TYR A 150 9.96 4.83 -12.32
CA TYR A 150 11.25 4.19 -12.62
C TYR A 150 11.67 4.35 -14.08
N SER A 151 11.63 5.58 -14.61
CA SER A 151 12.03 5.88 -15.98
C SER A 151 13.11 6.95 -16.06
N VAL A 152 13.99 6.80 -17.02
CA VAL A 152 15.02 7.78 -17.40
C VAL A 152 14.88 8.08 -18.87
N LEU A 153 14.83 9.36 -19.20
CA LEU A 153 14.88 9.87 -20.58
C LEU A 153 16.16 10.68 -20.77
N CYS A 154 16.91 10.35 -21.80
CA CYS A 154 18.08 11.12 -22.23
C CYS A 154 17.88 11.55 -23.68
N ASP A 155 17.86 12.86 -23.91
CA ASP A 155 17.57 13.47 -25.22
C ASP A 155 16.30 12.90 -25.90
N GLY A 156 15.27 12.66 -25.08
CA GLY A 156 13.97 12.11 -25.53
C GLY A 156 13.94 10.59 -25.73
N ASN A 157 15.06 9.89 -25.53
CA ASN A 157 15.15 8.44 -25.63
C ASN A 157 15.07 7.80 -24.24
N THR A 158 14.28 6.71 -24.13
CA THR A 158 14.21 5.94 -22.88
C THR A 158 15.51 5.16 -22.67
N VAL A 159 16.10 5.31 -21.47
CA VAL A 159 17.27 4.54 -21.02
C VAL A 159 16.80 3.48 -20.05
N GLU A 160 17.02 2.21 -20.39
CA GLU A 160 16.77 1.10 -19.47
C GLU A 160 17.88 1.03 -18.43
N MET A 161 17.50 1.02 -17.15
CA MET A 161 18.41 1.04 -16.02
C MET A 161 17.88 0.18 -14.88
N PRO A 162 18.72 -0.64 -14.22
CA PRO A 162 18.33 -1.38 -13.03
C PRO A 162 17.79 -0.44 -11.94
N PRO A 163 16.78 -0.85 -11.16
CA PRO A 163 16.14 0.02 -10.16
C PRO A 163 17.11 0.69 -9.19
N LYS A 164 18.11 -0.03 -8.69
CA LYS A 164 19.11 0.52 -7.76
C LYS A 164 20.05 1.53 -8.38
N GLU A 165 20.37 1.37 -9.66
CA GLU A 165 21.15 2.35 -10.41
C GLU A 165 20.35 3.63 -10.66
N LEU A 166 19.05 3.49 -10.95
CA LEU A 166 18.13 4.62 -11.10
C LEU A 166 17.95 5.39 -9.78
N GLU A 167 17.77 4.68 -8.65
CA GLU A 167 17.71 5.29 -7.32
C GLU A 167 19.00 6.06 -6.99
N LEU A 168 20.16 5.50 -7.33
CA LEU A 168 21.46 6.16 -7.16
C LEU A 168 21.57 7.41 -8.04
N LEU A 169 21.22 7.29 -9.32
CA LEU A 169 21.24 8.42 -10.26
C LEU A 169 20.31 9.53 -9.78
N TYR A 170 19.11 9.19 -9.35
CA TYR A 170 18.14 10.15 -8.79
C TYR A 170 18.68 10.83 -7.53
N CYS A 171 19.30 10.08 -6.61
CA CYS A 171 19.90 10.61 -5.37
C CYS A 171 20.97 11.66 -5.68
N LEU A 172 21.84 11.38 -6.63
CA LEU A 172 22.90 12.30 -7.05
C LEU A 172 22.33 13.53 -7.78
N ALA A 173 21.43 13.31 -8.72
CA ALA A 173 20.81 14.37 -9.52
C ALA A 173 19.92 15.30 -8.68
N SER A 174 19.22 14.79 -7.66
CA SER A 174 18.37 15.60 -6.78
C SER A 174 19.15 16.45 -5.77
N SER A 175 20.48 16.27 -5.68
CA SER A 175 21.34 16.99 -4.74
C SER A 175 22.56 17.59 -5.47
N PRO A 176 22.36 18.56 -6.39
CA PRO A 176 23.47 19.17 -7.12
C PRO A 176 24.42 19.89 -6.15
N ASN A 177 25.72 19.78 -6.42
CA ASN A 177 26.80 20.36 -5.62
C ASN A 177 26.99 19.72 -4.22
N GLN A 178 26.36 18.56 -3.95
CA GLN A 178 26.60 17.80 -2.74
C GLN A 178 27.50 16.59 -3.02
N VAL A 179 28.55 16.43 -2.19
CA VAL A 179 29.42 15.25 -2.23
C VAL A 179 28.90 14.23 -1.22
N PHE A 180 28.73 13.00 -1.67
CA PHE A 180 28.35 11.88 -0.81
C PHE A 180 29.53 10.94 -0.60
N THR A 181 29.70 10.46 0.63
CA THR A 181 30.63 9.36 0.87
C THR A 181 30.03 8.04 0.40
N ARG A 182 30.88 7.02 0.19
CA ARG A 182 30.42 5.67 -0.16
C ARG A 182 29.41 5.14 0.87
N GLU A 183 29.70 5.33 2.15
CA GLU A 183 28.84 4.88 3.25
C GLU A 183 27.48 5.56 3.22
N GLN A 184 27.41 6.86 2.97
CA GLN A 184 26.15 7.60 2.83
C GLN A 184 25.33 7.13 1.65
N LEU A 185 25.95 6.77 0.52
CA LEU A 185 25.23 6.23 -0.63
C LEU A 185 24.72 4.81 -0.37
N LEU A 186 25.54 3.96 0.26
CA LEU A 186 25.13 2.61 0.64
C LEU A 186 23.95 2.63 1.61
N ASP A 187 23.99 3.49 2.62
CA ASP A 187 22.90 3.63 3.59
C ASP A 187 21.60 4.13 2.93
N ARG A 188 21.69 5.13 2.04
CA ARG A 188 20.51 5.71 1.37
C ARG A 188 19.84 4.80 0.35
N ILE A 189 20.64 4.02 -0.41
CA ILE A 189 20.15 3.24 -1.56
C ILE A 189 19.91 1.78 -1.21
N TRP A 190 20.75 1.20 -0.33
CA TRP A 190 20.68 -0.22 0.06
C TRP A 190 20.22 -0.42 1.49
N GLY A 191 20.23 0.62 2.36
CA GLY A 191 19.87 0.52 3.78
C GLY A 191 20.95 -0.15 4.63
N TYR A 192 20.66 -0.29 5.93
CA TYR A 192 21.59 -0.86 6.92
C TYR A 192 21.92 -2.35 6.74
N GLU A 193 21.31 -3.06 5.80
CA GLU A 193 21.47 -4.51 5.63
C GLU A 193 22.58 -4.90 4.63
N TYR A 194 23.32 -3.93 4.08
CA TYR A 194 24.43 -4.26 3.19
C TYR A 194 25.71 -4.56 4.00
N LEU A 195 25.83 -5.80 4.45
CA LEU A 195 27.09 -6.41 4.89
C LEU A 195 27.86 -6.87 3.64
N GLY A 196 28.63 -5.95 3.04
CA GLY A 196 29.54 -6.22 1.93
C GLY A 196 30.82 -6.90 2.35
#